data_af48245351fa2d83753c41a6efa6797d
#
_entry.id   af48245351fa2d83753c41a6efa6797d
#
_cell.length_a   1.000
_cell.length_b   1.000
_cell.length_c   1.000
_cell.angle_alpha   90.00
_cell.angle_beta   90.00
_cell.angle_gamma   90.00
#
_symmetry.space_group_name_H-M   'P 1'
#
loop_
_entity.id
_entity.type
_entity.pdbx_description
1 polymer ?
#
loop_
_entity_poly.entity_id
_entity_poly.type
_entity_poly.pdbx_seq_one_letter_code
_entity_poly.pdbx_strand_id
1 'polypeptide(L)'
;MADGASGELVVTALGRTGFPVIRYRTGDVVERSPVDCGAGHPGRWLPQGILGRSDDMVVIRGMNVFPSAIEQILREFDGVGEFRITFYSEPTAMDEVKLEVELARPIEARAIQAQLRQTLGLRVRIVPLKPGILPTQVGKARRVADLRATPPATMVGREA
;
A
#
# COMPACT_ATOMS: atom_id res chain seq x y z
N MET A 1 17.12 7.35 10.72
CA MET A 1 16.73 6.36 9.72
C MET A 1 17.93 6.12 8.81
N ALA A 2 18.35 4.89 8.62
CA ALA A 2 19.45 4.55 7.72
C ALA A 2 19.07 4.80 6.26
N ASP A 3 20.06 4.96 5.37
CA ASP A 3 19.81 5.12 3.94
C ASP A 3 19.20 3.82 3.37
N GLY A 4 18.21 3.93 2.51
CA GLY A 4 17.42 2.81 1.99
C GLY A 4 16.43 2.20 2.99
N ALA A 5 16.34 2.73 4.21
CA ALA A 5 15.36 2.24 5.18
C ALA A 5 14.01 2.95 5.01
N SER A 6 12.94 2.20 5.23
CA SER A 6 11.59 2.75 5.32
C SER A 6 11.27 3.22 6.73
N GLY A 7 10.45 4.24 6.86
CA GLY A 7 10.00 4.77 8.15
C GLY A 7 8.85 5.74 8.02
N GLU A 8 8.26 6.08 9.16
CA GLU A 8 7.17 7.05 9.21
C GLU A 8 7.68 8.48 8.94
N LEU A 9 6.97 9.20 8.10
CA LEU A 9 7.25 10.60 7.81
C LEU A 9 6.80 11.49 8.98
N VAL A 10 7.76 12.26 9.51
CA VAL A 10 7.51 13.26 10.56
C VAL A 10 7.81 14.65 10.02
N VAL A 11 6.85 15.55 10.11
CA VAL A 11 6.92 16.90 9.51
C VAL A 11 7.00 18.00 10.56
N THR A 12 7.86 18.98 10.30
CA THR A 12 7.89 20.26 11.04
C THR A 12 7.78 21.40 10.04
N ALA A 13 6.78 22.26 10.21
CA ALA A 13 6.58 23.42 9.34
C ALA A 13 7.42 24.61 9.84
N LEU A 14 8.46 25.00 9.10
CA LEU A 14 9.42 26.00 9.54
C LEU A 14 8.94 27.47 9.39
N GLY A 15 7.94 27.75 8.59
CA GLY A 15 7.46 29.11 8.32
C GLY A 15 6.05 29.43 8.83
N ARG A 16 5.44 28.53 9.59
CA ARG A 16 4.05 28.64 10.01
C ARG A 16 3.94 29.11 11.45
N THR A 17 3.66 30.40 11.65
CA THR A 17 3.60 31.01 12.99
C THR A 17 2.20 30.94 13.62
N GLY A 18 1.13 30.99 12.83
CA GLY A 18 -0.24 31.04 13.36
C GLY A 18 -0.78 29.66 13.81
N PHE A 19 -0.34 28.59 13.19
CA PHE A 19 -0.68 27.21 13.58
C PHE A 19 0.55 26.32 13.37
N PRO A 20 1.49 26.28 14.31
CA PRO A 20 2.73 25.56 14.14
C PRO A 20 2.49 24.05 14.15
N VAL A 21 3.06 23.39 13.15
CA VAL A 21 3.13 21.92 13.09
C VAL A 21 4.56 21.54 13.46
N ILE A 22 4.75 20.91 14.62
CA ILE A 22 6.06 20.52 15.13
C ILE A 22 6.08 19.02 15.37
N ARG A 23 7.00 18.31 14.71
CA ARG A 23 7.17 16.86 14.80
C ARG A 23 5.86 16.09 14.61
N TYR A 24 5.04 16.55 13.69
CA TYR A 24 3.75 15.92 13.40
C TYR A 24 3.98 14.59 12.69
N ARG A 25 3.53 13.51 13.30
CA ARG A 25 3.52 12.18 12.72
C ARG A 25 2.39 12.09 11.71
N THR A 26 2.73 11.91 10.44
CA THR A 26 1.71 11.89 9.36
C THR A 26 1.00 10.55 9.26
N GLY A 27 1.62 9.47 9.75
CA GLY A 27 1.20 8.10 9.51
C GLY A 27 1.61 7.59 8.12
N ASP A 28 2.25 8.42 7.30
CA ASP A 28 2.72 8.02 5.98
C ASP A 28 4.08 7.33 6.08
N VAL A 29 4.26 6.25 5.34
CA VAL A 29 5.52 5.52 5.24
C VAL A 29 6.27 5.96 3.99
N VAL A 30 7.54 6.26 4.16
CA VAL A 30 8.44 6.71 3.09
C VAL A 30 9.74 5.93 3.15
N GLU A 31 10.46 5.87 2.04
CA GLU A 31 11.81 5.34 1.96
C GLU A 31 12.79 6.48 1.70
N ARG A 32 13.86 6.53 2.51
CA ARG A 32 14.90 7.54 2.37
C ARG A 32 15.91 7.12 1.30
N SER A 33 16.15 7.99 0.32
CA SER A 33 17.20 7.75 -0.68
C SER A 33 18.58 7.68 -0.03
N PRO A 34 19.42 6.70 -0.43
CA PRO A 34 20.84 6.68 -0.06
C PRO A 34 21.65 7.78 -0.78
N VAL A 35 21.12 8.34 -1.86
CA VAL A 35 21.81 9.31 -2.72
C VAL A 35 21.16 10.68 -2.60
N ASP A 36 21.95 11.75 -2.67
CA ASP A 36 21.45 13.11 -2.78
C ASP A 36 20.73 13.32 -4.11
N CYS A 37 19.72 14.20 -4.11
CA CYS A 37 18.92 14.47 -5.31
C CYS A 37 19.72 15.18 -6.44
N GLY A 38 20.96 15.57 -6.18
CA GLY A 38 21.81 16.27 -7.17
C GLY A 38 21.41 17.71 -7.48
N ALA A 39 20.31 18.20 -6.87
CA ALA A 39 19.77 19.56 -7.13
C ALA A 39 20.40 20.64 -6.25
N GLY A 40 21.47 20.35 -5.50
CA GLY A 40 22.17 21.31 -4.62
C GLY A 40 21.39 21.65 -3.34
N HIS A 41 20.30 20.99 -3.04
CA HIS A 41 19.56 21.16 -1.78
C HIS A 41 20.15 20.26 -0.69
N PRO A 42 20.40 20.80 0.52
CA PRO A 42 20.84 20.00 1.65
C PRO A 42 19.68 19.15 2.18
N GLY A 43 19.56 17.94 1.69
CA GLY A 43 18.50 17.04 2.14
C GLY A 43 18.47 15.75 1.35
N ARG A 44 17.79 14.77 1.91
CA ARG A 44 17.53 13.50 1.24
C ARG A 44 16.18 13.60 0.54
N TRP A 45 16.05 12.94 -0.58
CA TRP A 45 14.79 12.89 -1.30
C TRP A 45 14.11 11.54 -1.10
N LEU A 46 12.84 11.49 -1.44
CA LEU A 46 11.97 10.34 -1.33
C LEU A 46 11.65 9.85 -2.75
N PRO A 47 12.45 8.94 -3.32
CA PRO A 47 12.37 8.60 -4.75
C PRO A 47 11.02 7.99 -5.15
N GLN A 48 10.39 7.29 -4.21
CA GLN A 48 9.09 6.65 -4.41
C GLN A 48 7.92 7.45 -3.78
N GLY A 49 8.21 8.64 -3.21
CA GLY A 49 7.21 9.42 -2.49
C GLY A 49 6.67 8.70 -1.25
N ILE A 50 5.34 8.73 -1.08
CA ILE A 50 4.64 8.02 -0.01
C ILE A 50 4.35 6.60 -0.47
N LEU A 51 4.89 5.62 0.23
CA LEU A 51 4.68 4.18 -0.05
C LEU A 51 3.27 3.72 0.37
N GLY A 52 2.74 4.32 1.43
CA GLY A 52 1.43 4.01 2.00
C GLY A 52 1.30 4.57 3.41
N ARG A 53 0.22 4.21 4.08
CA ARG A 53 0.02 4.58 5.48
C ARG A 53 0.42 3.44 6.41
N SER A 54 1.00 3.77 7.54
CA SER A 54 1.41 2.78 8.54
C SER A 54 0.22 2.04 9.17
N ASP A 55 -0.93 2.71 9.26
CA ASP A 55 -2.18 2.16 9.77
C ASP A 55 -2.93 1.28 8.73
N ASP A 56 -2.59 1.40 7.45
CA ASP A 56 -3.15 0.57 6.37
C ASP A 56 -2.23 -0.61 6.00
N MET A 57 -1.02 -0.67 6.56
CA MET A 57 -0.06 -1.74 6.27
C MET A 57 -0.52 -3.08 6.84
N VAL A 58 -0.49 -4.10 5.99
CA VAL A 58 -0.83 -5.47 6.35
C VAL A 58 0.38 -6.37 6.18
N VAL A 59 0.72 -7.16 7.19
CA VAL A 59 1.80 -8.14 7.08
C VAL A 59 1.24 -9.45 6.56
N ILE A 60 1.71 -9.90 5.40
CA ILE A 60 1.32 -11.16 4.75
C ILE A 60 2.57 -12.01 4.54
N ARG A 61 2.64 -13.17 5.15
CA ARG A 61 3.77 -14.10 5.03
C ARG A 61 5.13 -13.42 5.31
N GLY A 62 5.18 -12.51 6.30
CA GLY A 62 6.39 -11.76 6.66
C GLY A 62 6.71 -10.59 5.72
N MET A 63 5.87 -10.29 4.74
CA MET A 63 6.04 -9.14 3.85
C MET A 63 5.08 -8.02 4.25
N ASN A 64 5.57 -6.78 4.24
CA ASN A 64 4.77 -5.59 4.43
C ASN A 64 4.02 -5.28 3.12
N VAL A 65 2.70 -5.37 3.15
CA VAL A 65 1.83 -5.12 2.00
C VAL A 65 1.02 -3.87 2.26
N PHE A 66 1.15 -2.90 1.37
CA PHE A 66 0.33 -1.71 1.37
C PHE A 66 -0.80 -1.88 0.33
N PRO A 67 -2.08 -1.82 0.73
CA PRO A 67 -3.19 -1.88 -0.22
C PRO A 67 -3.10 -0.83 -1.33
N SER A 68 -2.55 0.35 -1.02
CA SER A 68 -2.28 1.41 -1.99
C SER A 68 -1.34 0.99 -3.12
N ALA A 69 -0.34 0.14 -2.84
CA ALA A 69 0.56 -0.37 -3.86
C ALA A 69 -0.15 -1.35 -4.82
N ILE A 70 -1.09 -2.14 -4.31
CA ILE A 70 -1.95 -2.99 -5.16
C ILE A 70 -2.85 -2.11 -6.03
N GLU A 71 -3.47 -1.08 -5.45
CA GLU A 71 -4.32 -0.13 -6.18
C GLU A 71 -3.53 0.57 -7.29
N GLN A 72 -2.31 1.02 -7.01
CA GLN A 72 -1.46 1.68 -8.01
C GLN A 72 -1.20 0.78 -9.22
N ILE A 73 -0.87 -0.48 -8.99
CA ILE A 73 -0.68 -1.46 -10.07
C ILE A 73 -1.96 -1.66 -10.86
N LEU A 74 -3.11 -1.76 -10.20
CA LEU A 74 -4.40 -1.92 -10.89
C LEU A 74 -4.73 -0.74 -11.81
N ARG A 75 -4.36 0.48 -11.40
CA ARG A 75 -4.59 1.70 -12.19
C ARG A 75 -3.70 1.83 -13.43
N GLU A 76 -2.66 0.99 -13.55
CA GLU A 76 -1.84 0.93 -14.77
C GLU A 76 -2.54 0.18 -15.92
N PHE A 77 -3.65 -0.52 -15.62
CA PHE A 77 -4.41 -1.28 -16.60
C PHE A 77 -5.68 -0.54 -17.02
N ASP A 78 -5.77 -0.19 -18.30
CA ASP A 78 -7.00 0.32 -18.90
C ASP A 78 -8.09 -0.76 -18.85
N GLY A 79 -9.28 -0.45 -18.40
CA GLY A 79 -10.38 -1.42 -18.35
C GLY A 79 -10.54 -2.13 -16.99
N VAL A 80 -9.76 -1.77 -15.99
CA VAL A 80 -10.02 -2.12 -14.59
C VAL A 80 -11.06 -1.15 -14.02
N GLY A 81 -12.18 -1.71 -13.55
CA GLY A 81 -13.23 -0.99 -12.85
C GLY A 81 -13.04 -0.98 -11.33
N GLU A 82 -14.13 -1.22 -10.59
CA GLU A 82 -14.05 -1.34 -9.13
C GLU A 82 -13.33 -2.62 -8.71
N PHE A 83 -12.76 -2.60 -7.51
CA PHE A 83 -12.05 -3.73 -6.95
C PHE A 83 -12.23 -3.83 -5.44
N ARG A 84 -11.97 -5.03 -4.90
CA ARG A 84 -11.94 -5.31 -3.47
C ARG A 84 -10.75 -6.20 -3.13
N ILE A 85 -9.97 -5.78 -2.15
CA ILE A 85 -8.85 -6.54 -1.59
C ILE A 85 -9.34 -7.17 -0.29
N THR A 86 -9.17 -8.49 -0.15
CA THR A 86 -9.51 -9.22 1.07
C THR A 86 -8.29 -9.98 1.55
N PHE A 87 -7.85 -9.72 2.77
CA PHE A 87 -6.86 -10.51 3.48
C PHE A 87 -7.58 -11.55 4.31
N TYR A 88 -7.17 -12.81 4.22
CA TYR A 88 -7.80 -13.91 4.95
C TYR A 88 -6.78 -15.01 5.27
N SER A 89 -7.09 -15.80 6.30
CA SER A 89 -6.32 -16.99 6.67
C SER A 89 -7.14 -18.22 6.37
N GLU A 90 -6.55 -19.20 5.71
CA GLU A 90 -7.17 -20.52 5.59
C GLU A 90 -6.80 -21.38 6.82
N PRO A 91 -7.69 -22.26 7.31
CA PRO A 91 -7.48 -23.02 8.55
C PRO A 91 -6.21 -23.87 8.58
N THR A 92 -5.68 -24.24 7.42
CA THR A 92 -4.50 -25.12 7.24
C THR A 92 -3.38 -24.47 6.45
N ALA A 93 -3.52 -23.19 6.09
CA ALA A 93 -2.59 -22.49 5.21
C ALA A 93 -2.15 -21.15 5.80
N MET A 94 -1.18 -20.53 5.13
CA MET A 94 -0.70 -19.19 5.44
C MET A 94 -1.74 -18.15 5.02
N ASP A 95 -1.57 -16.93 5.55
CA ASP A 95 -2.34 -15.76 5.12
C ASP A 95 -2.29 -15.56 3.61
N GLU A 96 -3.45 -15.26 3.04
CA GLU A 96 -3.66 -15.11 1.62
C GLU A 96 -4.31 -13.76 1.27
N VAL A 97 -4.12 -13.35 0.03
CA VAL A 97 -4.75 -12.16 -0.53
C VAL A 97 -5.67 -12.55 -1.67
N LYS A 98 -6.94 -12.17 -1.56
CA LYS A 98 -7.92 -12.26 -2.65
C LYS A 98 -8.17 -10.87 -3.20
N LEU A 99 -8.14 -10.74 -4.52
CA LEU A 99 -8.46 -9.54 -5.27
C LEU A 99 -9.66 -9.83 -6.17
N GLU A 100 -10.81 -9.31 -5.81
CA GLU A 100 -11.99 -9.24 -6.66
C GLU A 100 -11.87 -7.97 -7.49
N VAL A 101 -11.89 -8.08 -8.80
CA VAL A 101 -11.65 -6.95 -9.70
C VAL A 101 -12.58 -7.01 -10.90
N GLU A 102 -13.25 -5.90 -11.18
CA GLU A 102 -14.05 -5.73 -12.39
C GLU A 102 -13.14 -5.51 -13.59
N LEU A 103 -13.25 -6.37 -14.58
CA LEU A 103 -12.43 -6.34 -15.78
C LEU A 103 -13.31 -6.28 -17.02
N ALA A 104 -13.03 -5.34 -17.90
CA ALA A 104 -13.66 -5.29 -19.21
C ALA A 104 -13.29 -6.52 -20.05
N ARG A 105 -12.07 -7.06 -19.87
CA ARG A 105 -11.55 -8.26 -20.53
C ARG A 105 -10.89 -9.20 -19.52
N PRO A 106 -11.38 -10.44 -19.36
CA PRO A 106 -10.87 -11.40 -18.38
C PRO A 106 -9.39 -11.78 -18.55
N ILE A 107 -8.83 -11.63 -19.76
CA ILE A 107 -7.43 -11.94 -20.04
C ILE A 107 -6.46 -11.05 -19.24
N GLU A 108 -6.89 -9.87 -18.84
CA GLU A 108 -6.11 -8.91 -18.05
C GLU A 108 -5.78 -9.44 -16.65
N ALA A 109 -6.57 -10.36 -16.11
CA ALA A 109 -6.31 -10.97 -14.80
C ALA A 109 -4.93 -11.64 -14.70
N ARG A 110 -4.46 -12.27 -15.78
CA ARG A 110 -3.12 -12.89 -15.82
C ARG A 110 -2.00 -11.87 -15.82
N ALA A 111 -2.19 -10.77 -16.56
CA ALA A 111 -1.22 -9.69 -16.62
C ALA A 111 -1.10 -8.98 -15.26
N ILE A 112 -2.23 -8.69 -14.62
CA ILE A 112 -2.29 -8.11 -13.26
C ILE A 112 -1.59 -9.04 -12.26
N GLN A 113 -1.85 -10.34 -12.31
CA GLN A 113 -1.21 -11.30 -11.40
C GLN A 113 0.31 -11.36 -11.60
N ALA A 114 0.78 -11.30 -12.84
CA ALA A 114 2.20 -11.28 -13.16
C ALA A 114 2.86 -10.00 -12.63
N GLN A 115 2.23 -8.85 -12.83
CA GLN A 115 2.72 -7.55 -12.36
C GLN A 115 2.78 -7.49 -10.83
N LEU A 116 1.73 -7.90 -10.13
CA LEU A 116 1.70 -7.97 -8.66
C LEU A 116 2.82 -8.88 -8.12
N ARG A 117 3.06 -10.01 -8.77
CA ARG A 117 4.13 -10.92 -8.38
C ARG A 117 5.51 -10.33 -8.63
N GLN A 118 5.70 -9.65 -9.74
CA GLN A 118 6.99 -9.04 -10.10
C GLN A 118 7.32 -7.85 -9.20
N THR A 119 6.33 -6.98 -8.93
CA THR A 119 6.56 -5.72 -8.21
C THR A 119 6.54 -5.92 -6.68
N LEU A 120 5.61 -6.72 -6.17
CA LEU A 120 5.39 -6.87 -4.73
C LEU A 120 5.84 -8.23 -4.18
N GLY A 121 6.29 -9.17 -5.03
CA GLY A 121 6.62 -10.53 -4.63
C GLY A 121 5.39 -11.34 -4.18
N LEU A 122 4.18 -10.80 -4.35
CA LEU A 122 2.95 -11.30 -3.75
C LEU A 122 2.19 -12.21 -4.72
N ARG A 123 1.79 -13.39 -4.24
CA ARG A 123 0.80 -14.22 -4.93
C ARG A 123 -0.58 -13.80 -4.47
N VAL A 124 -1.38 -13.30 -5.41
CA VAL A 124 -2.74 -12.83 -5.16
C VAL A 124 -3.72 -13.74 -5.91
N ARG A 125 -4.77 -14.18 -5.24
CA ARG A 125 -5.88 -14.88 -5.89
C ARG A 125 -6.78 -13.86 -6.56
N ILE A 126 -6.72 -13.75 -7.88
CA ILE A 126 -7.55 -12.83 -8.66
C ILE A 126 -8.87 -13.50 -9.01
N VAL A 127 -9.97 -12.81 -8.73
CA VAL A 127 -11.34 -13.20 -9.11
C VAL A 127 -11.86 -12.11 -10.05
N PRO A 128 -11.83 -12.36 -11.37
CA PRO A 128 -12.35 -11.41 -12.33
C PRO A 128 -13.87 -11.35 -12.24
N LEU A 129 -14.42 -10.15 -12.19
CA LEU A 129 -15.84 -9.86 -12.16
C LEU A 129 -16.24 -9.07 -13.41
N LYS A 130 -17.52 -9.14 -13.77
CA LYS A 130 -18.08 -8.28 -14.81
C LYS A 130 -18.23 -6.85 -14.25
N PRO A 131 -18.09 -5.81 -15.10
CA PRO A 131 -18.36 -4.43 -14.69
C PRO A 131 -19.74 -4.26 -14.05
N GLY A 132 -19.82 -3.48 -12.99
CA GLY A 132 -21.05 -3.16 -12.26
C GLY A 132 -21.50 -4.21 -11.22
N ILE A 133 -20.67 -5.21 -10.90
CA ILE A 133 -20.96 -6.21 -9.85
C ILE A 133 -20.62 -5.67 -8.46
N LEU A 134 -19.50 -4.94 -8.35
CA LEU A 134 -19.12 -4.33 -7.08
C LEU A 134 -19.87 -3.02 -6.89
N PRO A 135 -20.29 -2.69 -5.66
CA PRO A 135 -20.93 -1.42 -5.41
C PRO A 135 -19.97 -0.27 -5.72
N THR A 136 -20.41 0.67 -6.56
CA THR A 136 -19.66 1.91 -6.80
C THR A 136 -19.55 2.67 -5.48
N GLN A 137 -18.35 2.87 -5.04
CA GLN A 137 -18.10 3.42 -3.72
C GLN A 137 -18.00 4.94 -3.80
N VAL A 138 -19.01 5.63 -3.28
CA VAL A 138 -19.00 7.08 -3.12
C VAL A 138 -18.35 7.42 -1.78
N GLY A 139 -17.15 8.05 -1.80
CA GLY A 139 -16.41 8.46 -0.62
C GLY A 139 -15.23 7.56 -0.25
N LYS A 140 -14.80 7.61 1.02
CA LYS A 140 -13.72 6.75 1.57
C LYS A 140 -14.19 5.32 1.79
N ALA A 141 -14.47 4.64 0.70
CA ALA A 141 -14.95 3.29 0.76
C ALA A 141 -13.82 2.33 1.12
N ARG A 142 -14.12 1.42 2.01
CA ARG A 142 -13.19 0.36 2.39
C ARG A 142 -13.13 -0.68 1.27
N ARG A 143 -12.29 -0.42 0.25
CA ARG A 143 -11.92 -1.43 -0.75
C ARG A 143 -11.09 -2.57 -0.15
N VAL A 144 -10.77 -2.46 1.13
CA VAL A 144 -9.90 -3.39 1.86
C VAL A 144 -10.67 -4.00 3.02
N ALA A 145 -10.67 -5.31 3.11
CA ALA A 145 -11.19 -6.07 4.23
C ALA A 145 -10.11 -7.01 4.77
N ASP A 146 -9.86 -6.95 6.07
CA ASP A 146 -9.02 -7.90 6.77
C ASP A 146 -9.93 -8.85 7.57
N LEU A 147 -10.00 -10.10 7.13
CA LEU A 147 -10.82 -11.16 7.71
C LEU A 147 -9.97 -12.18 8.48
N ARG A 148 -8.70 -11.89 8.74
CA ARG A 148 -7.84 -12.77 9.54
C ARG A 148 -8.27 -12.71 11.00
N ALA A 149 -8.24 -13.85 11.68
CA ALA A 149 -8.73 -14.00 13.05
C ALA A 149 -7.91 -13.18 14.09
N THR A 150 -6.69 -12.79 13.75
CA THR A 150 -5.84 -11.88 14.56
C THR A 150 -4.94 -11.11 13.62
N PRO A 151 -5.11 -9.78 13.45
CA PRO A 151 -4.13 -9.01 12.72
C PRO A 151 -2.79 -9.09 13.48
N PRO A 152 -1.66 -9.42 12.84
CA PRO A 152 -0.37 -9.38 13.51
C PRO A 152 -0.16 -7.96 14.04
N ALA A 153 0.31 -7.87 15.28
CA ALA A 153 0.64 -6.60 15.92
C ALA A 153 1.51 -5.78 14.98
N THR A 154 1.08 -4.57 14.68
CA THR A 154 1.85 -3.60 13.91
C THR A 154 3.17 -3.42 14.63
N MET A 155 4.25 -4.00 14.10
CA MET A 155 5.60 -3.72 14.59
C MET A 155 5.99 -2.30 14.18
N VAL A 156 5.39 -1.32 14.85
CA VAL A 156 5.98 0.01 14.95
C VAL A 156 7.15 -0.16 15.90
N GLY A 157 8.37 -0.11 15.37
CA GLY A 157 9.59 -0.19 16.16
C GLY A 157 9.52 0.73 17.36
N ARG A 158 9.41 0.13 18.55
CA ARG A 158 9.82 0.74 19.79
C ARG A 158 11.32 0.53 19.88
N GLU A 159 12.07 1.51 19.47
CA GLU A 159 13.41 1.72 20.01
C GLU A 159 13.46 3.12 20.63
N ALA A 160 13.92 3.12 21.86
CA ALA A 160 14.06 4.23 22.77
C ALA A 160 15.05 5.29 22.29
#